data_fd92aacdb85db4d167cce41a5af6f400
#
_entry.id   fd92aacdb85db4d167cce41a5af6f400
#
_cell.length_a   1.000
_cell.length_b   1.000
_cell.length_c   1.000
_cell.angle_alpha   90.00
_cell.angle_beta   90.00
_cell.angle_gamma   90.00
#
_symmetry.space_group_name_H-M   'P 1'
#
loop_
_entity.id
_entity.type
_entity.pdbx_description
1 polymer ?
#
loop_
_entity_poly.entity_id
_entity_poly.type
_entity_poly.pdbx_seq_one_letter_code
_entity_poly.pdbx_strand_id
1 'polypeptide(L)'
;MALTFKKAVPSEHDDARRVLWTAFTPYVRDLGREITAHHYTILAAAIARGDVYLALDGEEIVGVAATERRDSGIYIDRLGVSPTRQGTGLGSFLLERVEEIARASGLKELSLETAEMAEGNVRLYRRHGFEIVRRGPPSHGMDAHTRVFMVKPL
;
A
#
# COMPACT_ATOMS: atom_id res chain seq x y z
N MET A 1 -8.52 10.73 -17.21
CA MET A 1 -8.94 9.83 -16.12
C MET A 1 -9.45 10.68 -14.95
N ALA A 2 -10.71 10.50 -14.59
CA ALA A 2 -11.33 11.26 -13.51
C ALA A 2 -11.21 10.47 -12.19
N LEU A 3 -10.19 10.75 -11.42
CA LEU A 3 -9.91 10.02 -10.18
C LEU A 3 -10.67 10.61 -9.01
N THR A 4 -11.27 9.74 -8.21
CA THR A 4 -11.79 10.06 -6.90
C THR A 4 -11.12 9.18 -5.85
N PHE A 5 -11.15 9.63 -4.60
CA PHE A 5 -10.56 8.95 -3.47
C PHE A 5 -11.61 8.82 -2.37
N LYS A 6 -11.72 7.63 -1.81
CA LYS A 6 -12.69 7.38 -0.74
C LYS A 6 -12.19 6.30 0.20
N LYS A 7 -12.76 6.28 1.41
CA LYS A 7 -12.58 5.20 2.36
C LYS A 7 -13.42 4.00 1.90
N ALA A 8 -12.84 2.80 1.91
CA ALA A 8 -13.54 1.57 1.54
C ALA A 8 -14.64 1.22 2.55
N VAL A 9 -15.73 0.69 2.04
CA VAL A 9 -16.83 0.14 2.86
C VAL A 9 -16.87 -1.39 2.73
N PRO A 10 -17.48 -2.13 3.69
CA PRO A 10 -17.45 -3.60 3.68
C PRO A 10 -17.91 -4.25 2.39
N SER A 11 -18.87 -3.68 1.67
CA SER A 11 -19.34 -4.22 0.39
C SER A 11 -18.30 -4.16 -0.72
N GLU A 12 -17.22 -3.39 -0.54
CA GLU A 12 -16.14 -3.24 -1.52
C GLU A 12 -14.96 -4.17 -1.27
N HIS A 13 -15.05 -5.02 -0.28
CA HIS A 13 -13.97 -5.94 0.12
C HIS A 13 -13.46 -6.79 -1.05
N ASP A 14 -14.37 -7.45 -1.78
CA ASP A 14 -13.97 -8.38 -2.83
C ASP A 14 -13.30 -7.67 -4.01
N ASP A 15 -13.79 -6.51 -4.37
CA ASP A 15 -13.20 -5.71 -5.46
C ASP A 15 -11.83 -5.14 -5.05
N ALA A 16 -11.70 -4.64 -3.82
CA ALA A 16 -10.43 -4.16 -3.29
C ALA A 16 -9.41 -5.30 -3.23
N ARG A 17 -9.82 -6.47 -2.74
CA ARG A 17 -8.96 -7.65 -2.69
C ARG A 17 -8.48 -8.06 -4.08
N ARG A 18 -9.37 -8.01 -5.07
CA ARG A 18 -9.01 -8.36 -6.45
C ARG A 18 -7.92 -7.44 -7.00
N VAL A 19 -8.02 -6.14 -6.77
CA VAL A 19 -7.02 -5.17 -7.20
C VAL A 19 -5.68 -5.46 -6.54
N LEU A 20 -5.68 -5.66 -5.22
CA LEU A 20 -4.45 -5.98 -4.48
C LEU A 20 -3.84 -7.30 -4.94
N TRP A 21 -4.65 -8.33 -5.12
CA TRP A 21 -4.18 -9.64 -5.56
C TRP A 21 -3.48 -9.54 -6.91
N THR A 22 -4.12 -8.90 -7.88
CA THR A 22 -3.57 -8.76 -9.22
C THR A 22 -2.31 -7.89 -9.23
N ALA A 23 -2.32 -6.81 -8.45
CA ALA A 23 -1.17 -5.90 -8.37
C ALA A 23 0.05 -6.57 -7.71
N PHE A 24 -0.16 -7.40 -6.69
CA PHE A 24 0.94 -8.00 -5.93
C PHE A 24 1.42 -9.34 -6.45
N THR A 25 0.70 -9.99 -7.35
CA THR A 25 1.12 -11.29 -7.90
C THR A 25 2.54 -11.26 -8.47
N PRO A 26 2.94 -10.31 -9.35
CA PRO A 26 4.31 -10.26 -9.85
C PRO A 26 5.34 -10.06 -8.72
N TYR A 27 5.05 -9.16 -7.79
CA TYR A 27 5.93 -8.86 -6.66
C TYR A 27 6.21 -10.10 -5.80
N VAL A 28 5.15 -10.83 -5.43
CA VAL A 28 5.28 -12.04 -4.60
C VAL A 28 6.03 -13.15 -5.35
N ARG A 29 5.79 -13.30 -6.66
CA ARG A 29 6.50 -14.27 -7.49
C ARG A 29 7.98 -13.95 -7.62
N ASP A 30 8.33 -12.68 -7.76
CA ASP A 30 9.75 -12.24 -7.78
C ASP A 30 10.47 -12.61 -6.49
N LEU A 31 9.73 -12.73 -5.38
CA LEU A 31 10.27 -13.19 -4.10
C LEU A 31 10.28 -14.71 -3.95
N GLY A 32 9.94 -15.45 -5.01
CA GLY A 32 9.93 -16.92 -5.02
C GLY A 32 8.73 -17.54 -4.33
N ARG A 33 7.64 -16.79 -4.19
CA ARG A 33 6.42 -17.26 -3.52
C ARG A 33 5.20 -17.12 -4.42
N GLU A 34 4.10 -17.76 -4.02
CA GLU A 34 2.80 -17.57 -4.63
C GLU A 34 1.88 -16.80 -3.67
N ILE A 35 1.05 -15.93 -4.23
CA ILE A 35 0.05 -15.22 -3.44
C ILE A 35 -1.08 -16.19 -3.08
N THR A 36 -1.60 -16.10 -1.86
CA THR A 36 -2.68 -16.96 -1.36
C THR A 36 -3.73 -16.13 -0.64
N ALA A 37 -4.90 -16.72 -0.41
CA ALA A 37 -5.96 -16.06 0.34
C ALA A 37 -5.51 -15.60 1.74
N HIS A 38 -4.57 -16.30 2.35
CA HIS A 38 -4.02 -15.94 3.66
C HIS A 38 -3.43 -14.52 3.68
N HIS A 39 -2.88 -14.05 2.56
CA HIS A 39 -2.32 -12.70 2.45
C HIS A 39 -3.36 -11.60 2.71
N TYR A 40 -4.64 -11.91 2.63
CA TYR A 40 -5.73 -10.93 2.75
C TYR A 40 -6.71 -11.22 3.87
N THR A 41 -6.37 -12.10 4.81
CA THR A 41 -7.26 -12.48 5.91
C THR A 41 -7.61 -11.30 6.83
N ILE A 42 -6.75 -10.28 6.86
CA ILE A 42 -6.94 -9.09 7.71
C ILE A 42 -7.61 -7.93 6.98
N LEU A 43 -7.84 -8.03 5.68
CA LEU A 43 -8.37 -6.91 4.89
C LEU A 43 -9.76 -6.48 5.36
N ALA A 44 -10.64 -7.42 5.65
CA ALA A 44 -11.98 -7.12 6.13
C ALA A 44 -11.95 -6.31 7.44
N ALA A 45 -11.07 -6.70 8.37
CA ALA A 45 -10.91 -5.98 9.64
C ALA A 45 -10.35 -4.57 9.42
N ALA A 46 -9.40 -4.42 8.50
CA ALA A 46 -8.85 -3.11 8.14
C ALA A 46 -9.92 -2.19 7.52
N ILE A 47 -10.77 -2.74 6.66
CA ILE A 47 -11.90 -1.98 6.10
C ILE A 47 -12.85 -1.54 7.22
N ALA A 48 -13.17 -2.45 8.14
CA ALA A 48 -14.07 -2.14 9.26
C ALA A 48 -13.52 -1.02 10.15
N ARG A 49 -12.19 -0.94 10.33
CA ARG A 49 -11.55 0.15 11.09
C ARG A 49 -11.53 1.48 10.35
N GLY A 50 -11.82 1.48 9.03
CA GLY A 50 -11.69 2.68 8.21
C GLY A 50 -10.24 2.96 7.77
N ASP A 51 -9.41 1.93 7.67
CA ASP A 51 -7.98 2.05 7.35
C ASP A 51 -7.65 1.71 5.90
N VAL A 52 -8.65 1.39 5.08
CA VAL A 52 -8.46 1.08 3.67
C VAL A 52 -9.05 2.19 2.80
N TYR A 53 -8.28 2.65 1.83
CA TYR A 53 -8.68 3.73 0.93
C TYR A 53 -8.63 3.26 -0.51
N LEU A 54 -9.51 3.80 -1.33
CA LEU A 54 -9.65 3.42 -2.73
C LEU A 54 -9.44 4.62 -3.65
N ALA A 55 -8.79 4.37 -4.78
CA ALA A 55 -8.81 5.28 -5.92
C ALA A 55 -9.77 4.69 -6.95
N LEU A 56 -10.67 5.51 -7.44
CA LEU A 56 -11.66 5.11 -8.44
C LEU A 56 -11.53 5.97 -9.69
N ASP A 57 -11.73 5.32 -10.84
CA ASP A 57 -11.95 6.00 -12.11
C ASP A 57 -13.42 5.76 -12.46
N GLY A 58 -14.27 6.79 -12.27
CA GLY A 58 -15.71 6.58 -12.27
C GLY A 58 -16.11 5.64 -11.13
N GLU A 59 -16.71 4.50 -11.47
CA GLU A 59 -17.13 3.48 -10.49
C GLU A 59 -16.12 2.35 -10.36
N GLU A 60 -15.09 2.32 -11.19
CA GLU A 60 -14.08 1.26 -11.19
C GLU A 60 -13.01 1.52 -10.13
N ILE A 61 -12.77 0.56 -9.26
CA ILE A 61 -11.67 0.61 -8.31
C ILE A 61 -10.39 0.29 -9.07
N VAL A 62 -9.47 1.26 -9.12
CA VAL A 62 -8.22 1.14 -9.88
C VAL A 62 -6.97 1.15 -8.97
N GLY A 63 -7.13 1.47 -7.70
CA GLY A 63 -6.04 1.44 -6.73
C GLY A 63 -6.55 1.26 -5.32
N VAL A 64 -5.71 0.68 -4.47
CA VAL A 64 -6.04 0.41 -3.06
C VAL A 64 -4.84 0.75 -2.20
N ALA A 65 -5.07 1.48 -1.11
CA ALA A 65 -4.11 1.68 -0.04
C ALA A 65 -4.67 1.05 1.23
N ALA A 66 -4.11 -0.08 1.63
CA ALA A 66 -4.43 -0.71 2.92
C ALA A 66 -3.41 -0.23 3.94
N THR A 67 -3.89 0.38 5.00
CA THR A 67 -3.05 1.03 6.01
C THR A 67 -3.36 0.52 7.41
N GLU A 68 -2.48 0.88 8.33
CA GLU A 68 -2.67 0.64 9.76
C GLU A 68 -2.28 1.91 10.51
N ARG A 69 -3.21 2.45 11.28
CA ARG A 69 -2.92 3.61 12.11
C ARG A 69 -2.13 3.16 13.34
N ARG A 70 -1.01 3.82 13.60
CA ARG A 70 -0.13 3.60 14.73
C ARG A 70 -0.01 4.88 15.55
N ASP A 71 0.60 4.82 16.74
CA ASP A 71 0.70 5.97 17.64
C ASP A 71 1.36 7.18 17.00
N SER A 72 2.42 6.99 16.23
CA SER A 72 3.20 8.08 15.63
C SER A 72 2.80 8.38 14.19
N GLY A 73 2.04 7.52 13.52
CA GLY A 73 1.79 7.72 12.11
C GLY A 73 0.88 6.68 11.46
N ILE A 74 0.92 6.67 10.15
CA ILE A 74 0.23 5.65 9.34
C ILE A 74 1.27 4.73 8.73
N TYR A 75 1.13 3.44 8.98
CA TYR A 75 1.89 2.40 8.30
C TYR A 75 1.14 1.98 7.04
N ILE A 76 1.80 2.03 5.90
CA ILE A 76 1.22 1.60 4.62
C ILE A 76 1.55 0.12 4.46
N ASP A 77 0.55 -0.72 4.71
CA ASP A 77 0.72 -2.16 4.64
C ASP A 77 0.75 -2.65 3.19
N ARG A 78 -0.16 -2.15 2.36
CA ARG A 78 -0.22 -2.50 0.94
C ARG A 78 -0.68 -1.31 0.12
N LEU A 79 0.05 -1.07 -0.97
CA LEU A 79 -0.31 -0.06 -1.96
C LEU A 79 -0.33 -0.76 -3.32
N GLY A 80 -1.51 -0.96 -3.87
CA GLY A 80 -1.67 -1.67 -5.14
C GLY A 80 -2.42 -0.86 -6.18
N VAL A 81 -1.95 -0.93 -7.42
CA VAL A 81 -2.57 -0.27 -8.58
C VAL A 81 -2.87 -1.33 -9.62
N SER A 82 -4.06 -1.28 -10.22
CA SER A 82 -4.43 -2.19 -11.30
C SER A 82 -3.35 -2.20 -12.39
N PRO A 83 -2.93 -3.39 -12.88
CA PRO A 83 -1.84 -3.47 -13.86
C PRO A 83 -2.07 -2.63 -15.12
N THR A 84 -3.32 -2.48 -15.55
CA THR A 84 -3.67 -1.67 -16.72
C THR A 84 -3.53 -0.17 -16.48
N ARG A 85 -3.35 0.25 -15.24
CA ARG A 85 -3.25 1.65 -14.82
C ARG A 85 -1.88 2.01 -14.25
N GLN A 86 -0.93 1.08 -14.26
CA GLN A 86 0.43 1.36 -13.80
C GLN A 86 1.12 2.35 -14.75
N GLY A 87 1.97 3.21 -14.20
CA GLY A 87 2.62 4.27 -14.97
C GLY A 87 1.74 5.50 -15.22
N THR A 88 0.55 5.58 -14.62
CA THR A 88 -0.39 6.70 -14.80
C THR A 88 -0.39 7.68 -13.64
N GLY A 89 0.47 7.49 -12.63
CA GLY A 89 0.53 8.36 -11.46
C GLY A 89 -0.42 7.97 -10.33
N LEU A 90 -1.09 6.82 -10.42
CA LEU A 90 -2.03 6.37 -9.39
C LEU A 90 -1.37 6.05 -8.06
N GLY A 91 -0.18 5.46 -8.07
CA GLY A 91 0.57 5.22 -6.84
C GLY A 91 0.88 6.53 -6.12
N SER A 92 1.33 7.54 -6.85
CA SER A 92 1.58 8.88 -6.30
C SER A 92 0.31 9.51 -5.77
N PHE A 93 -0.79 9.39 -6.51
CA PHE A 93 -2.09 9.89 -6.08
C PHE A 93 -2.50 9.33 -4.72
N LEU A 94 -2.39 8.00 -4.57
CA LEU A 94 -2.73 7.33 -3.30
C LEU A 94 -1.83 7.77 -2.16
N LEU A 95 -0.50 7.83 -2.39
CA LEU A 95 0.46 8.26 -1.38
C LEU A 95 0.17 9.68 -0.90
N GLU A 96 -0.12 10.59 -1.82
CA GLU A 96 -0.43 11.99 -1.50
C GLU A 96 -1.72 12.10 -0.67
N ARG A 97 -2.74 11.31 -1.01
CA ARG A 97 -3.99 11.32 -0.25
C ARG A 97 -3.84 10.75 1.15
N VAL A 98 -3.08 9.67 1.30
CA VAL A 98 -2.77 9.10 2.62
C VAL A 98 -1.98 10.08 3.47
N GLU A 99 -1.02 10.78 2.87
CA GLU A 99 -0.26 11.82 3.57
C GLU A 99 -1.17 12.95 4.06
N GLU A 100 -2.09 13.40 3.25
CA GLU A 100 -3.06 14.44 3.65
C GLU A 100 -3.87 14.00 4.86
N ILE A 101 -4.30 12.74 4.90
CA ILE A 101 -5.04 12.18 6.04
C ILE A 101 -4.17 12.20 7.29
N ALA A 102 -2.92 11.75 7.18
CA ALA A 102 -1.99 11.72 8.30
C ALA A 102 -1.75 13.14 8.86
N ARG A 103 -1.51 14.11 7.98
CA ARG A 103 -1.30 15.51 8.39
C ARG A 103 -2.54 16.11 9.06
N ALA A 104 -3.72 15.86 8.48
CA ALA A 104 -4.98 16.35 9.05
C ALA A 104 -5.28 15.73 10.42
N SER A 105 -4.76 14.53 10.68
CA SER A 105 -4.92 13.83 11.96
C SER A 105 -3.83 14.19 12.98
N GLY A 106 -2.90 15.07 12.62
CA GLY A 106 -1.79 15.46 13.49
C GLY A 106 -0.72 14.37 13.68
N LEU A 107 -0.69 13.38 12.79
CA LEU A 107 0.30 12.30 12.85
C LEU A 107 1.64 12.78 12.27
N LYS A 108 2.73 12.16 12.70
CA LYS A 108 4.08 12.67 12.48
C LYS A 108 4.85 11.97 11.39
N GLU A 109 4.37 10.84 10.90
CA GLU A 109 5.10 10.09 9.88
C GLU A 109 4.22 9.13 9.09
N LEU A 110 4.71 8.79 7.89
CA LEU A 110 4.28 7.61 7.15
C LEU A 110 5.42 6.60 7.19
N SER A 111 5.10 5.31 7.24
CA SER A 111 6.10 4.24 7.23
C SER A 111 5.62 3.06 6.38
N LEU A 112 6.58 2.28 5.92
CA LEU A 112 6.31 1.06 5.15
C LEU A 112 7.55 0.15 5.13
N GLU A 113 7.35 -1.08 4.65
CA GLU A 113 8.47 -1.93 4.26
C GLU A 113 8.24 -2.46 2.85
N THR A 114 9.31 -2.62 2.08
CA THR A 114 9.27 -3.19 0.74
C THR A 114 10.55 -3.99 0.48
N ALA A 115 10.50 -4.92 -0.47
CA ALA A 115 11.69 -5.69 -0.81
C ALA A 115 12.75 -4.76 -1.43
N GLU A 116 13.99 -4.91 -0.98
CA GLU A 116 15.11 -4.13 -1.51
C GLU A 116 15.26 -4.36 -3.03
N MET A 117 15.02 -5.58 -3.49
CA MET A 117 15.12 -5.91 -4.91
C MET A 117 14.02 -5.26 -5.76
N ALA A 118 12.94 -4.79 -5.16
CA ALA A 118 11.87 -4.07 -5.87
C ALA A 118 12.27 -2.60 -6.08
N GLU A 119 13.26 -2.38 -6.94
CA GLU A 119 13.90 -1.07 -7.14
C GLU A 119 12.92 0.01 -7.58
N GLY A 120 11.92 -0.34 -8.38
CA GLY A 120 10.89 0.60 -8.83
C GLY A 120 10.06 1.12 -7.67
N ASN A 121 9.72 0.26 -6.71
CA ASN A 121 9.00 0.65 -5.49
C ASN A 121 9.86 1.57 -4.63
N VAL A 122 11.11 1.21 -4.42
CA VAL A 122 12.04 2.03 -3.63
C VAL A 122 12.19 3.42 -4.23
N ARG A 123 12.33 3.51 -5.56
CA ARG A 123 12.42 4.80 -6.26
C ARG A 123 11.13 5.63 -6.09
N LEU A 124 9.97 4.99 -6.21
CA LEU A 124 8.68 5.67 -6.03
C LEU A 124 8.60 6.30 -4.63
N TYR A 125 8.89 5.53 -3.61
CA TYR A 125 8.81 6.02 -2.24
C TYR A 125 9.82 7.11 -1.96
N ARG A 126 11.06 6.97 -2.46
CA ARG A 126 12.07 8.03 -2.32
C ARG A 126 11.64 9.33 -2.98
N ARG A 127 11.01 9.28 -4.15
CA ARG A 127 10.49 10.49 -4.80
C ARG A 127 9.44 11.20 -3.95
N HIS A 128 8.73 10.45 -3.11
CA HIS A 128 7.74 11.00 -2.19
C HIS A 128 8.30 11.37 -0.82
N GLY A 129 9.62 11.33 -0.65
CA GLY A 129 10.26 11.79 0.59
C GLY A 129 10.47 10.71 1.64
N PHE A 130 10.24 9.45 1.30
CA PHE A 130 10.58 8.33 2.19
C PHE A 130 12.07 8.05 2.15
N GLU A 131 12.63 7.74 3.30
CA GLU A 131 14.05 7.36 3.44
C GLU A 131 14.16 6.00 4.11
N ILE A 132 15.19 5.25 3.71
CA ILE A 132 15.49 3.95 4.32
C ILE A 132 16.08 4.20 5.71
N VAL A 133 15.42 3.66 6.74
CA VAL A 133 15.90 3.78 8.12
C VAL A 133 16.48 2.46 8.65
N ARG A 134 16.16 1.33 8.01
CA ARG A 134 16.66 0.03 8.44
C ARG A 134 16.52 -0.97 7.29
N ARG A 135 17.41 -1.97 7.27
CA ARG A 135 17.33 -3.15 6.42
C ARG A 135 17.24 -4.38 7.32
N GLY A 136 16.48 -5.38 6.88
CA GLY A 136 16.36 -6.61 7.63
C GLY A 136 15.44 -7.62 6.96
N PRO A 137 15.15 -8.73 7.65
CA PRO A 137 14.21 -9.71 7.14
C PRO A 137 12.79 -9.16 7.11
N PRO A 138 11.88 -9.75 6.28
CA PRO A 138 10.48 -9.32 6.28
C PRO A 138 9.83 -9.55 7.64
N SER A 139 8.97 -8.63 8.04
CA SER A 139 8.25 -8.71 9.32
C SER A 139 7.41 -9.99 9.45
N HIS A 140 6.86 -10.48 8.33
CA HIS A 140 6.06 -11.72 8.33
C HIS A 140 6.89 -13.00 8.31
N GLY A 141 8.20 -12.93 7.99
CA GLY A 141 9.09 -14.11 7.97
C GLY A 141 8.81 -15.14 6.89
N MET A 142 8.05 -14.80 5.86
CA MET A 142 7.61 -15.77 4.83
C MET A 142 8.63 -16.00 3.71
N ASP A 143 9.66 -15.19 3.62
CA ASP A 143 10.79 -15.38 2.71
C ASP A 143 12.07 -14.83 3.34
N ALA A 144 13.22 -15.01 2.66
CA ALA A 144 14.51 -14.58 3.17
C ALA A 144 15.05 -13.34 2.44
N HIS A 145 14.27 -12.71 1.57
CA HIS A 145 14.72 -11.52 0.85
C HIS A 145 14.74 -10.31 1.76
N THR A 146 15.81 -9.53 1.66
CA THR A 146 15.96 -8.30 2.45
C THR A 146 14.84 -7.32 2.19
N ARG A 147 14.31 -6.75 3.26
CA ARG A 147 13.39 -5.62 3.23
C ARG A 147 14.11 -4.34 3.58
N VAL A 148 13.65 -3.25 2.99
CA VAL A 148 13.99 -1.90 3.44
C VAL A 148 12.77 -1.33 4.16
N PHE A 149 13.02 -0.77 5.34
CA PHE A 149 12.03 -0.11 6.17
C PHE A 149 12.19 1.37 5.95
N MET A 150 11.12 2.02 5.48
CA MET A 150 11.18 3.39 5.02
C MET A 150 10.22 4.27 5.83
N VAL A 151 10.63 5.50 6.09
CA VAL A 151 9.86 6.48 6.84
C VAL A 151 9.87 7.81 6.12
N LYS A 152 8.71 8.46 6.10
CA LYS A 152 8.59 9.85 5.67
C LYS A 152 8.13 10.68 6.87
N PRO A 153 8.97 11.56 7.42
CA PRO A 153 8.54 12.54 8.44
C PRO A 153 7.56 13.54 7.84
N LEU A 154 6.58 13.93 8.62
CA LEU A 154 5.56 14.89 8.19
C LEU A 154 5.70 16.23 8.90
#